data_6cf8d38efc2204d11649bf63b66597b2
#
_entry.id   6cf8d38efc2204d11649bf63b66597b2
#
_cell.length_a   1.000
_cell.length_b   1.000
_cell.length_c   1.000
_cell.angle_alpha   90.00
_cell.angle_beta   90.00
_cell.angle_gamma   90.00
#
_symmetry.space_group_name_H-M   'P 1'
#
loop_
_entity.id
_entity.type
_entity.pdbx_description
1 polymer ?
#
loop_
_entity_poly.entity_id
_entity_poly.type
_entity_poly.pdbx_seq_one_letter_code
_entity_poly.pdbx_strand_id
1 'polypeptide(L)'
;MQPPSLADIASPHLAGRHQPSGLNSTFRGGDLAFADYVALTRDMLRAAHARLGTTELETVVAGNMPFALKPRVADGISKPYRRGILLTHGLTDSPYFMRHLANFFAEQGFLVLAILLPGHGTQPGDLLDVDWREWAKAVATARNV
;
A
#
# COMPACT_ATOMS: atom_id res chain seq x y z
N MET A 1 18.94 39.48 3.45
CA MET A 1 18.45 38.43 4.34
C MET A 1 18.38 37.16 3.50
N GLN A 2 19.27 36.18 3.76
CA GLN A 2 19.35 34.97 2.99
C GLN A 2 18.23 34.02 3.51
N PRO A 3 17.48 33.38 2.65
CA PRO A 3 16.47 32.41 3.13
C PRO A 3 17.15 31.26 3.90
N PRO A 4 16.50 30.70 4.93
CA PRO A 4 17.07 29.61 5.70
C PRO A 4 17.34 28.40 4.77
N SER A 5 18.47 27.73 4.99
CA SER A 5 18.79 26.51 4.25
C SER A 5 17.83 25.40 4.64
N LEU A 6 17.63 24.42 3.75
CA LEU A 6 16.82 23.23 4.06
C LEU A 6 17.31 22.48 5.32
N ALA A 7 18.60 22.61 5.65
CA ALA A 7 19.17 22.06 6.87
C ALA A 7 18.70 22.78 8.15
N ASP A 8 18.37 24.07 8.05
CA ASP A 8 17.91 24.89 9.20
C ASP A 8 16.43 24.64 9.54
N ILE A 9 15.68 23.98 8.64
CA ILE A 9 14.25 23.66 8.82
C ILE A 9 14.06 22.29 9.47
N ALA A 10 15.10 21.46 9.54
CA ALA A 10 15.05 20.12 10.12
C ALA A 10 14.96 20.20 11.64
N SER A 11 13.74 20.25 12.17
CA SER A 11 13.51 20.01 13.59
C SER A 11 14.03 18.62 13.95
N PRO A 12 14.83 18.43 15.00
CA PRO A 12 15.36 17.13 15.41
C PRO A 12 14.27 16.08 15.63
N HIS A 13 13.08 16.50 16.01
CA HIS A 13 11.92 15.60 16.19
C HIS A 13 11.28 15.12 14.88
N LEU A 14 11.50 15.83 13.77
CA LEU A 14 11.04 15.42 12.45
C LEU A 14 12.05 14.51 11.75
N ALA A 15 13.32 14.56 12.14
CA ALA A 15 14.40 13.82 11.49
C ALA A 15 14.13 12.30 11.40
N GLY A 16 13.61 11.69 12.47
CA GLY A 16 13.36 10.23 12.48
C GLY A 16 12.28 9.78 11.50
N ARG A 17 11.17 10.53 11.40
CA ARG A 17 10.04 10.17 10.51
C ARG A 17 10.34 10.43 9.04
N HIS A 18 11.25 11.34 8.75
CA HIS A 18 11.64 11.71 7.40
C HIS A 18 12.89 10.97 6.91
N GLN A 19 13.45 10.08 7.73
CA GLN A 19 14.48 9.15 7.29
C GLN A 19 13.84 7.87 6.76
N PRO A 20 14.42 7.19 5.76
CA PRO A 20 13.96 5.88 5.33
C PRO A 20 14.02 4.86 6.47
N SER A 21 12.98 4.05 6.61
CA SER A 21 12.94 2.99 7.63
C SER A 21 13.86 1.81 7.31
N GLY A 22 14.28 1.68 6.05
CA GLY A 22 14.97 0.52 5.50
C GLY A 22 14.06 -0.68 5.23
N LEU A 23 12.81 -0.66 5.67
CA LEU A 23 11.87 -1.78 5.48
C LEU A 23 11.33 -1.84 4.05
N ASN A 24 11.16 -0.69 3.42
CA ASN A 24 10.63 -0.60 2.07
C ASN A 24 11.66 -0.97 0.98
N SER A 25 12.95 -0.95 1.29
CA SER A 25 14.03 -1.21 0.33
C SER A 25 14.01 -2.63 -0.25
N THR A 26 13.43 -3.59 0.46
CA THR A 26 13.27 -4.99 0.03
C THR A 26 11.92 -5.27 -0.63
N PHE A 27 11.00 -4.32 -0.58
CA PHE A 27 9.63 -4.45 -1.04
C PHE A 27 9.47 -3.80 -2.42
N ARG A 28 9.98 -4.43 -3.44
CA ARG A 28 10.08 -3.82 -4.78
C ARG A 28 9.16 -4.46 -5.82
N GLY A 29 8.07 -5.08 -5.41
CA GLY A 29 7.18 -5.78 -6.34
C GLY A 29 8.01 -6.72 -7.24
N GLY A 30 7.68 -7.94 -7.32
CA GLY A 30 8.36 -8.94 -8.14
C GLY A 30 7.32 -9.89 -8.69
N ASP A 31 7.76 -11.01 -9.23
CA ASP A 31 6.89 -12.09 -9.72
C ASP A 31 6.25 -12.89 -8.56
N LEU A 32 5.76 -12.17 -7.54
CA LEU A 32 5.11 -12.76 -6.38
C LEU A 32 3.65 -13.08 -6.70
N ALA A 33 3.16 -14.20 -6.18
CA ALA A 33 1.73 -14.42 -6.11
C ALA A 33 1.09 -13.36 -5.20
N PHE A 34 -0.14 -12.93 -5.51
CA PHE A 34 -0.79 -11.85 -4.76
C PHE A 34 -0.90 -12.16 -3.25
N ALA A 35 -1.12 -13.42 -2.87
CA ALA A 35 -1.17 -13.82 -1.47
C ALA A 35 0.17 -13.60 -0.75
N ASP A 36 1.29 -13.90 -1.40
CA ASP A 36 2.63 -13.69 -0.85
C ASP A 36 2.95 -12.20 -0.72
N TYR A 37 2.55 -11.41 -1.73
CA TYR A 37 2.63 -9.96 -1.68
C TYR A 37 1.85 -9.39 -0.49
N VAL A 38 0.62 -9.84 -0.25
CA VAL A 38 -0.20 -9.42 0.90
C VAL A 38 0.49 -9.79 2.23
N ALA A 39 1.04 -10.99 2.34
CA ALA A 39 1.72 -11.46 3.55
C ALA A 39 2.97 -10.63 3.84
N LEU A 40 3.83 -10.41 2.85
CA LEU A 40 5.04 -9.59 2.99
C LEU A 40 4.70 -8.14 3.35
N THR A 41 3.68 -7.57 2.72
CA THR A 41 3.22 -6.21 3.03
C THR A 41 2.73 -6.10 4.46
N ARG A 42 1.95 -7.07 4.93
CA ARG A 42 1.49 -7.12 6.32
C ARG A 42 2.67 -7.11 7.30
N ASP A 43 3.66 -7.96 7.07
CA ASP A 43 4.81 -8.09 7.97
C ASP A 43 5.66 -6.81 7.97
N MET A 44 5.84 -6.18 6.82
CA MET A 44 6.49 -4.88 6.68
C MET A 44 5.74 -3.79 7.45
N LEU A 45 4.43 -3.67 7.25
CA LEU A 45 3.60 -2.69 7.96
C LEU A 45 3.64 -2.89 9.46
N ARG A 46 3.52 -4.14 9.93
CA ARG A 46 3.59 -4.47 11.36
C ARG A 46 4.94 -4.06 11.95
N ALA A 47 6.04 -4.37 11.28
CA ALA A 47 7.38 -4.00 11.73
C ALA A 47 7.56 -2.48 11.80
N ALA A 48 7.08 -1.73 10.79
CA ALA A 48 7.16 -0.28 10.75
C ALA A 48 6.36 0.36 11.90
N HIS A 49 5.10 -0.02 12.03
CA HIS A 49 4.20 0.55 13.05
C HIS A 49 4.57 0.14 14.47
N ALA A 50 5.12 -1.05 14.69
CA ALA A 50 5.67 -1.45 15.98
C ALA A 50 6.86 -0.56 16.40
N ARG A 51 7.76 -0.24 15.47
CA ARG A 51 8.88 0.70 15.72
C ARG A 51 8.42 2.11 16.05
N LEU A 52 7.31 2.54 15.45
CA LEU A 52 6.70 3.85 15.70
C LEU A 52 5.90 3.91 17.00
N GLY A 53 5.75 2.78 17.72
CA GLY A 53 4.93 2.71 18.92
C GLY A 53 3.44 2.96 18.66
N THR A 54 2.96 2.59 17.47
CA THR A 54 1.57 2.80 17.06
C THR A 54 0.62 2.08 18.01
N THR A 55 -0.29 2.81 18.61
CA THR A 55 -1.43 2.24 19.32
C THR A 55 -2.38 1.57 18.30
N GLU A 56 -3.09 0.54 18.69
CA GLU A 56 -4.00 -0.21 17.81
C GLU A 56 -3.31 -0.75 16.53
N LEU A 57 -2.12 -1.30 16.74
CA LEU A 57 -1.23 -1.78 15.68
C LEU A 57 -1.97 -2.62 14.62
N GLU A 58 -2.75 -3.61 15.04
CA GLU A 58 -3.41 -4.53 14.10
C GLU A 58 -4.52 -3.83 13.29
N THR A 59 -5.21 -2.86 13.87
CA THR A 59 -6.20 -2.03 13.16
C THR A 59 -5.55 -1.20 12.06
N VAL A 60 -4.42 -0.57 12.38
CA VAL A 60 -3.66 0.25 11.42
C VAL A 60 -3.07 -0.62 10.31
N VAL A 61 -2.49 -1.77 10.66
CA VAL A 61 -1.95 -2.73 9.69
C VAL A 61 -3.06 -3.22 8.75
N ALA A 62 -4.18 -3.69 9.30
CA ALA A 62 -5.31 -4.18 8.51
C ALA A 62 -5.91 -3.09 7.59
N GLY A 63 -5.91 -1.84 8.05
CA GLY A 63 -6.35 -0.70 7.24
C GLY A 63 -5.47 -0.45 6.03
N ASN A 64 -4.16 -0.54 6.19
CA ASN A 64 -3.19 -0.23 5.15
C ASN A 64 -2.82 -1.40 4.24
N MET A 65 -3.24 -2.62 4.57
CA MET A 65 -2.94 -3.81 3.76
C MET A 65 -3.57 -3.76 2.37
N PRO A 66 -2.88 -4.29 1.36
CA PRO A 66 -3.51 -4.62 0.10
C PRO A 66 -4.59 -5.69 0.30
N PHE A 67 -5.60 -5.69 -0.57
CA PHE A 67 -6.69 -6.64 -0.48
C PHE A 67 -7.27 -6.98 -1.85
N ALA A 68 -7.99 -8.12 -1.92
CA ALA A 68 -8.77 -8.52 -3.06
C ALA A 68 -10.23 -8.70 -2.67
N LEU A 69 -11.16 -8.27 -3.53
CA LEU A 69 -12.58 -8.56 -3.42
C LEU A 69 -13.04 -9.39 -4.62
N LYS A 70 -13.63 -10.53 -4.34
CA LYS A 70 -14.29 -11.33 -5.36
C LYS A 70 -15.61 -10.68 -5.80
N PRO A 71 -16.05 -10.90 -7.06
CA PRO A 71 -17.34 -10.45 -7.52
C PRO A 71 -18.46 -10.92 -6.60
N ARG A 72 -19.35 -10.00 -6.23
CA ARG A 72 -20.59 -10.34 -5.54
C ARG A 72 -21.67 -10.57 -6.59
N VAL A 73 -22.13 -11.81 -6.70
CA VAL A 73 -23.25 -12.17 -7.58
C VAL A 73 -24.48 -12.46 -6.73
N ALA A 74 -25.63 -11.91 -7.12
CA ALA A 74 -26.87 -12.01 -6.37
C ALA A 74 -27.36 -13.46 -6.16
N ASP A 75 -26.96 -14.38 -7.02
CA ASP A 75 -27.49 -15.75 -7.06
C ASP A 75 -26.60 -16.80 -6.39
N GLY A 76 -25.57 -16.41 -5.64
CA GLY A 76 -24.65 -17.32 -4.96
C GLY A 76 -23.85 -18.25 -5.87
N ILE A 77 -24.02 -18.15 -7.19
CA ILE A 77 -23.26 -18.94 -8.17
C ILE A 77 -21.99 -18.16 -8.49
N SER A 78 -20.86 -18.68 -8.06
CA SER A 78 -19.53 -18.16 -8.42
C SER A 78 -19.31 -18.33 -9.93
N LYS A 79 -19.71 -17.35 -10.72
CA LYS A 79 -19.32 -17.30 -12.13
C LYS A 79 -17.85 -16.92 -12.22
N PRO A 80 -17.08 -17.51 -13.14
CA PRO A 80 -15.72 -17.07 -13.38
C PRO A 80 -15.77 -15.57 -13.76
N TYR A 81 -15.05 -14.74 -13.00
CA TYR A 81 -14.97 -13.33 -13.30
C TYR A 81 -14.27 -13.12 -14.63
N ARG A 82 -14.88 -12.35 -15.52
CA ARG A 82 -14.34 -12.03 -16.86
C ARG A 82 -13.63 -10.69 -16.89
N ARG A 83 -13.73 -9.91 -15.81
CA ARG A 83 -13.20 -8.54 -15.73
C ARG A 83 -12.58 -8.31 -14.37
N GLY A 84 -11.43 -7.68 -14.36
CA GLY A 84 -10.74 -7.27 -13.15
C GLY A 84 -10.49 -5.76 -13.13
N ILE A 85 -10.40 -5.20 -11.95
CA ILE A 85 -10.02 -3.81 -11.70
C ILE A 85 -8.88 -3.81 -10.70
N LEU A 86 -7.83 -3.08 -11.02
CA LEU A 86 -6.76 -2.75 -10.10
C LEU A 86 -6.94 -1.31 -9.62
N LEU A 87 -6.98 -1.14 -8.32
CA LEU A 87 -7.05 0.16 -7.65
C LEU A 87 -5.70 0.50 -7.04
N THR A 88 -5.25 1.71 -7.31
CA THR A 88 -4.08 2.32 -6.69
C THR A 88 -4.51 3.56 -5.92
N HIS A 89 -3.91 3.78 -4.76
CA HIS A 89 -4.16 4.96 -3.95
C HIS A 89 -3.29 6.15 -4.39
N GLY A 90 -3.57 7.34 -3.85
CA GLY A 90 -2.80 8.56 -4.07
C GLY A 90 -1.51 8.64 -3.23
N LEU A 91 -0.74 9.73 -3.43
CA LEU A 91 0.59 9.92 -2.83
C LEU A 91 0.59 9.91 -1.29
N THR A 92 -0.47 10.33 -0.65
CA THR A 92 -0.57 10.41 0.83
C THR A 92 -1.56 9.40 1.40
N ASP A 93 -2.03 8.47 0.57
CA ASP A 93 -3.10 7.55 0.90
C ASP A 93 -2.61 6.10 1.09
N SER A 94 -3.57 5.21 1.28
CA SER A 94 -3.35 3.77 1.39
C SER A 94 -4.56 3.01 0.81
N PRO A 95 -4.49 1.69 0.69
CA PRO A 95 -5.62 0.86 0.24
C PRO A 95 -6.90 1.05 1.06
N TYR A 96 -6.80 1.55 2.29
CA TYR A 96 -7.96 1.87 3.13
C TYR A 96 -8.99 2.72 2.40
N PHE A 97 -8.54 3.79 1.75
CA PHE A 97 -9.43 4.74 1.05
C PHE A 97 -10.05 4.17 -0.23
N MET A 98 -9.51 3.07 -0.73
CA MET A 98 -10.05 2.39 -1.91
C MET A 98 -11.22 1.46 -1.61
N ARG A 99 -11.55 1.19 -0.33
CA ARG A 99 -12.53 0.17 0.08
C ARG A 99 -13.93 0.43 -0.44
N HIS A 100 -14.41 1.67 -0.40
CA HIS A 100 -15.75 2.01 -0.90
C HIS A 100 -15.86 1.78 -2.42
N LEU A 101 -14.87 2.26 -3.16
CA LEU A 101 -14.81 2.08 -4.60
C LEU A 101 -14.67 0.59 -4.98
N ALA A 102 -13.85 -0.15 -4.23
CA ALA A 102 -13.67 -1.57 -4.41
C ALA A 102 -14.97 -2.36 -4.20
N ASN A 103 -15.73 -2.04 -3.15
CA ASN A 103 -17.03 -2.66 -2.90
C ASN A 103 -18.02 -2.39 -4.04
N PHE A 104 -18.09 -1.14 -4.51
CA PHE A 104 -18.94 -0.78 -5.65
C PHE A 104 -18.62 -1.66 -6.87
N PHE A 105 -17.36 -1.79 -7.26
CA PHE A 105 -16.99 -2.60 -8.42
C PHE A 105 -17.19 -4.11 -8.19
N ALA A 106 -16.97 -4.59 -6.98
CA ALA A 106 -17.24 -6.00 -6.65
C ALA A 106 -18.74 -6.34 -6.78
N GLU A 107 -19.62 -5.41 -6.40
CA GLU A 107 -21.08 -5.51 -6.60
C GLU A 107 -21.48 -5.48 -8.08
N GLN A 108 -20.67 -4.83 -8.93
CA GLN A 108 -20.86 -4.83 -10.38
C GLN A 108 -20.24 -6.07 -11.07
N GLY A 109 -19.78 -7.05 -10.30
CA GLY A 109 -19.28 -8.32 -10.82
C GLY A 109 -17.80 -8.31 -11.24
N PHE A 110 -17.00 -7.36 -10.78
CA PHE A 110 -15.57 -7.33 -11.04
C PHE A 110 -14.78 -8.03 -9.95
N LEU A 111 -13.69 -8.71 -10.33
CA LEU A 111 -12.60 -8.98 -9.39
C LEU A 111 -11.87 -7.66 -9.14
N VAL A 112 -11.73 -7.27 -7.88
CA VAL A 112 -11.06 -6.02 -7.52
C VAL A 112 -9.81 -6.32 -6.71
N LEU A 113 -8.70 -5.72 -7.10
CA LEU A 113 -7.45 -5.72 -6.35
C LEU A 113 -7.13 -4.29 -5.94
N ALA A 114 -6.76 -4.10 -4.68
CA ALA A 114 -6.19 -2.84 -4.20
C ALA A 114 -4.79 -3.12 -3.67
N ILE A 115 -3.80 -2.39 -4.18
CA ILE A 115 -2.39 -2.57 -3.82
C ILE A 115 -1.89 -1.41 -2.98
N LEU A 116 -0.89 -1.68 -2.14
CA LEU A 116 -0.10 -0.66 -1.45
C LEU A 116 1.12 -0.35 -2.32
N LEU A 117 1.26 0.91 -2.73
CA LEU A 117 2.41 1.34 -3.51
C LEU A 117 3.69 1.37 -2.65
N PRO A 118 4.86 0.97 -3.18
CA PRO A 118 6.15 1.11 -2.51
C PRO A 118 6.34 2.51 -1.91
N GLY A 119 6.92 2.58 -0.72
CA GLY A 119 7.13 3.82 0.04
C GLY A 119 5.94 4.28 0.88
N HIS A 120 4.79 3.61 0.76
CA HIS A 120 3.57 3.98 1.48
C HIS A 120 3.26 3.05 2.65
N GLY A 121 2.40 3.52 3.54
CA GLY A 121 1.88 2.75 4.67
C GLY A 121 2.85 2.59 5.84
N THR A 122 4.10 2.99 5.72
CA THR A 122 5.14 2.94 6.75
C THR A 122 5.40 4.33 7.34
N GLN A 123 6.48 4.97 6.96
CA GLN A 123 6.80 6.33 7.39
C GLN A 123 7.14 7.23 6.19
N PRO A 124 6.94 8.56 6.29
CA PRO A 124 7.13 9.47 5.17
C PRO A 124 8.50 9.41 4.51
N GLY A 125 9.56 9.11 5.28
CA GLY A 125 10.91 8.98 4.76
C GLY A 125 11.10 7.87 3.74
N ASP A 126 10.25 6.85 3.74
CA ASP A 126 10.33 5.74 2.80
C ASP A 126 9.98 6.14 1.36
N LEU A 127 9.34 7.31 1.17
CA LEU A 127 9.10 7.87 -0.16
C LEU A 127 10.35 8.46 -0.82
N LEU A 128 11.40 8.77 -0.04
CA LEU A 128 12.63 9.38 -0.56
C LEU A 128 13.41 8.45 -1.49
N ASP A 129 13.30 7.15 -1.26
CA ASP A 129 14.05 6.12 -1.99
C ASP A 129 13.23 5.42 -3.08
N VAL A 130 12.03 5.93 -3.37
CA VAL A 130 11.11 5.31 -4.34
C VAL A 130 10.99 6.19 -5.59
N ASP A 131 11.09 5.55 -6.75
CA ASP A 131 10.78 6.21 -8.01
C ASP A 131 9.50 5.62 -8.65
N TRP A 132 8.96 6.32 -9.63
CA TRP A 132 7.74 5.90 -10.33
C TRP A 132 7.85 4.52 -11.00
N ARG A 133 9.07 4.07 -11.35
CA ARG A 133 9.31 2.76 -11.96
C ARG A 133 9.01 1.62 -10.99
N GLU A 134 9.22 1.85 -9.69
CA GLU A 134 8.86 0.88 -8.66
C GLU A 134 7.34 0.77 -8.51
N TRP A 135 6.64 1.89 -8.61
CA TRP A 135 5.17 1.87 -8.65
C TRP A 135 4.65 1.13 -9.89
N ALA A 136 5.24 1.38 -11.06
CA ALA A 136 4.90 0.66 -12.27
C ALA A 136 5.14 -0.86 -12.16
N LYS A 137 6.22 -1.29 -11.49
CA LYS A 137 6.48 -2.70 -11.20
C LYS A 137 5.44 -3.30 -10.25
N ALA A 138 5.07 -2.57 -9.18
CA ALA A 138 4.03 -3.01 -8.25
C ALA A 138 2.69 -3.22 -8.96
N VAL A 139 2.31 -2.33 -9.87
CA VAL A 139 1.12 -2.46 -10.73
C VAL A 139 1.23 -3.69 -11.63
N ALA A 140 2.41 -3.93 -12.21
CA ALA A 140 2.62 -5.08 -13.09
C ALA A 140 2.50 -6.44 -12.35
N THR A 141 2.90 -6.50 -11.07
CA THR A 141 2.78 -7.70 -10.22
C THR A 141 1.32 -8.14 -10.04
N ALA A 142 0.39 -7.19 -10.02
CA ALA A 142 -1.03 -7.49 -9.87
C ALA A 142 -1.67 -8.24 -11.07
N ARG A 143 -0.92 -8.46 -12.15
CA ARG A 143 -1.40 -9.28 -13.29
C ARG A 143 -1.38 -10.79 -13.01
N ASN A 144 -0.67 -11.21 -11.96
CA ASN A 144 -0.45 -12.63 -11.64
C ASN A 144 -1.49 -13.18 -10.65
N VAL A 145 -2.74 -12.70 -10.77
CA VAL A 145 -3.87 -13.12 -9.90
C VAL A 145 -4.87 -13.98 -10.66
#